data_711d0314ee56e956495802a2122c8966
#
_entry.id   711d0314ee56e956495802a2122c8966
#
_cell.length_a   1.000
_cell.length_b   1.000
_cell.length_c   1.000
_cell.angle_alpha   90.00
_cell.angle_beta   90.00
_cell.angle_gamma   90.00
#
_symmetry.space_group_name_H-M   'P 1'
#
loop_
_entity.id
_entity.type
_entity.pdbx_description
1 polymer ?
#
loop_
_entity_poly.entity_id
_entity_poly.type
_entity_poly.pdbx_seq_one_letter_code
_entity_poly.pdbx_strand_id
1 'polypeptide(L)'
;MYLQTASTTESIVINKIEDLLFIEVKDNKTIEAEYSIQSENEKIIRRGRFKGHLIQLCLSHLSTGYYKLFINRDDNDVITYPFEKQAGQFLAIGR
;
A
#
# COMPACT_ATOMS: atom_id res chain seq x y z
N MET A 1 11.27 -18.63 5.09
CA MET A 1 11.10 -18.04 4.80
C MET A 1 10.46 -17.64 4.30
N TYR A 2 10.44 -17.51 4.31
CA TYR A 2 10.03 -16.83 3.86
C TYR A 2 9.71 -16.26 3.23
N LEU A 3 9.68 -16.08 3.11
CA LEU A 3 9.52 -15.37 2.64
C LEU A 3 9.09 -14.65 2.20
N GLN A 4 9.17 -14.29 1.97
CA GLN A 4 8.93 -13.44 1.78
C GLN A 4 8.45 -12.54 1.51
N THR A 5 8.42 -12.66 1.71
CA THR A 5 8.09 -11.59 0.97
C THR A 5 8.51 -10.29 1.46
N ALA A 6 8.81 -9.43 0.60
CA ALA A 6 9.36 -8.15 0.95
C ALA A 6 8.42 -7.30 1.74
N SER A 7 7.19 -7.47 1.53
CA SER A 7 6.21 -6.65 2.21
C SER A 7 6.02 -7.06 3.64
N THR A 8 6.77 -8.03 4.06
CA THR A 8 6.57 -8.53 5.39
C THR A 8 7.80 -8.36 6.17
N THR A 9 8.04 -7.24 6.67
CA THR A 9 9.08 -7.17 7.64
C THR A 9 8.45 -7.59 8.92
N GLU A 10 9.23 -7.79 9.88
CA GLU A 10 8.83 -8.42 11.07
C GLU A 10 7.51 -7.96 11.64
N SER A 11 7.14 -6.75 11.40
CA SER A 11 5.97 -6.23 12.08
C SER A 11 4.91 -5.61 11.20
N ILE A 12 5.10 -5.57 9.90
CA ILE A 12 4.14 -4.91 9.03
C ILE A 12 3.66 -5.83 7.95
N VAL A 13 2.34 -5.88 7.80
CA VAL A 13 1.72 -6.67 6.75
C VAL A 13 0.87 -5.76 5.89
N ILE A 14 1.00 -5.89 4.58
CA ILE A 14 0.24 -5.06 3.66
C ILE A 14 -0.63 -5.97 2.82
N ASN A 15 -1.90 -5.61 2.73
CA ASN A 15 -2.88 -6.36 1.97
C ASN A 15 -3.69 -5.45 1.10
N LYS A 16 -4.02 -5.91 -0.08
CA LYS A 16 -4.89 -5.15 -0.96
C LYS A 16 -6.15 -5.97 -1.19
N ILE A 17 -7.29 -5.37 -0.95
CA ILE A 17 -8.57 -6.00 -1.22
C ILE A 17 -9.37 -5.01 -2.04
N GLU A 18 -9.60 -5.38 -3.30
CA GLU A 18 -10.31 -4.50 -4.23
C GLU A 18 -9.63 -3.13 -4.28
N ASP A 19 -10.33 -2.06 -3.95
CA ASP A 19 -9.78 -0.72 -4.01
C ASP A 19 -9.27 -0.23 -2.67
N LEU A 20 -9.02 -1.13 -1.73
CA LEU A 20 -8.54 -0.75 -0.43
C LEU A 20 -7.19 -1.39 -0.15
N LEU A 21 -6.31 -0.60 0.40
CA LEU A 21 -5.00 -1.07 0.81
C LEU A 21 -4.95 -0.99 2.32
N PHE A 22 -4.64 -2.11 2.95
CA PHE A 22 -4.57 -2.16 4.40
C PHE A 22 -3.12 -2.33 4.83
N ILE A 23 -2.69 -1.53 5.76
CA ILE A 23 -1.36 -1.64 6.34
C ILE A 23 -1.57 -1.94 7.81
N GLU A 24 -1.13 -3.10 8.22
CA GLU A 24 -1.33 -3.55 9.58
C GLU A 24 0.00 -3.73 10.29
N VAL A 25 0.11 -3.16 11.49
CA VAL A 25 1.28 -3.33 12.31
C VAL A 25 0.95 -4.39 13.34
N LYS A 26 1.73 -5.45 13.37
CA LYS A 26 1.45 -6.55 14.25
C LYS A 26 1.74 -6.20 15.70
N ASP A 27 1.21 -7.01 16.58
CA ASP A 27 1.41 -6.86 18.02
C ASP A 27 0.85 -5.55 18.54
N ASN A 28 -0.10 -5.00 17.84
CA ASN A 28 -0.78 -3.77 18.24
C ASN A 28 0.17 -2.61 18.48
N LYS A 29 1.33 -2.67 17.87
CA LYS A 29 2.24 -1.55 17.98
C LYS A 29 1.79 -0.42 17.10
N THR A 30 2.13 0.78 17.50
CA THR A 30 1.80 1.97 16.72
C THR A 30 3.07 2.48 16.07
N ILE A 31 2.99 2.76 14.79
CA ILE A 31 4.12 3.38 14.11
C ILE A 31 3.67 4.68 13.49
N GLU A 32 4.64 5.52 13.23
CA GLU A 32 4.41 6.77 12.52
C GLU A 32 5.31 6.73 11.31
N ALA A 33 4.76 6.93 10.13
CA ALA A 33 5.53 6.78 8.92
C ALA A 33 4.97 7.65 7.81
N GLU A 34 5.80 7.84 6.79
CA GLU A 34 5.38 8.51 5.59
C GLU A 34 5.14 7.47 4.52
N TYR A 35 4.22 7.73 3.62
CA TYR A 35 4.00 6.84 2.52
C TYR A 35 3.91 7.62 1.23
N SER A 36 4.21 6.94 0.12
CA SER A 36 3.97 7.52 -1.19
C SER A 36 3.54 6.40 -2.12
N ILE A 37 2.78 6.76 -3.15
CA ILE A 37 2.38 5.83 -4.18
C ILE A 37 2.91 6.37 -5.49
N GLN A 38 3.65 5.54 -6.21
CA GLN A 38 4.21 5.91 -7.50
C GLN A 38 3.55 5.11 -8.60
N SER A 39 3.37 5.76 -9.74
CA SER A 39 2.87 5.08 -10.92
C SER A 39 4.03 4.34 -11.57
N GLU A 40 3.74 3.58 -12.62
CA GLU A 40 4.79 2.83 -13.29
C GLU A 40 5.78 3.75 -13.99
N ASN A 41 5.46 5.02 -14.15
CA ASN A 41 6.40 5.99 -14.70
C ASN A 41 7.24 6.61 -13.60
N GLU A 42 7.15 6.06 -12.41
CA GLU A 42 7.90 6.56 -11.26
C GLU A 42 7.46 7.96 -10.83
N LYS A 43 6.25 8.31 -11.17
CA LYS A 43 5.72 9.60 -10.78
C LYS A 43 4.95 9.43 -9.49
N ILE A 44 5.23 10.27 -8.50
CA ILE A 44 4.53 10.20 -7.25
C ILE A 44 3.16 10.82 -7.42
N ILE A 45 2.14 10.00 -7.23
CA ILE A 45 0.77 10.46 -7.41
C ILE A 45 0.03 10.67 -6.11
N ARG A 46 0.60 10.19 -5.01
CA ARG A 46 -0.02 10.38 -3.71
C ARG A 46 1.03 10.25 -2.64
N ARG A 47 0.92 11.09 -1.62
CA ARG A 47 1.88 11.12 -0.54
C ARG A 47 1.17 11.51 0.73
N GLY A 48 1.58 10.96 1.84
CA GLY A 48 0.96 11.30 3.11
C GLY A 48 1.72 10.74 4.28
N ARG A 49 1.16 10.91 5.44
CA ARG A 49 1.72 10.37 6.67
C ARG A 49 0.62 9.67 7.42
N PHE A 50 1.00 8.71 8.23
CA PHE A 50 0.01 8.06 9.08
C PHE A 50 0.64 7.70 10.41
N LYS A 51 -0.23 7.48 11.38
CA LYS A 51 0.18 7.05 12.69
C LYS A 51 -0.88 6.08 13.18
N GLY A 52 -0.46 4.92 13.61
CA GLY A 52 -1.40 3.93 14.09
C GLY A 52 -0.93 2.53 13.87
N HIS A 53 -1.82 1.56 14.07
CA HIS A 53 -1.49 0.17 13.88
C HIS A 53 -2.31 -0.47 12.77
N LEU A 54 -3.30 0.22 12.26
CA LEU A 54 -4.09 -0.28 11.14
C LEU A 54 -4.50 0.92 10.29
N ILE A 55 -4.00 0.96 9.08
CA ILE A 55 -4.26 2.08 8.19
C ILE A 55 -4.93 1.56 6.93
N GLN A 56 -5.90 2.29 6.45
CA GLN A 56 -6.63 1.94 5.27
C GLN A 56 -6.50 3.06 4.26
N LEU A 57 -6.06 2.72 3.06
CA LEU A 57 -5.94 3.70 1.99
C LEU A 57 -6.92 3.33 0.88
N CYS A 58 -7.66 4.31 0.42
CA CYS A 58 -8.62 4.09 -0.65
C CYS A 58 -7.96 4.39 -1.98
N LEU A 59 -8.07 3.46 -2.91
CA LEU A 59 -7.43 3.58 -4.21
C LEU A 59 -8.42 3.83 -5.33
N SER A 60 -9.67 4.06 -5.00
CA SER A 60 -10.72 4.10 -6.02
C SER A 60 -10.51 5.20 -7.05
N HIS A 61 -9.79 6.24 -6.67
CA HIS A 61 -9.57 7.35 -7.60
C HIS A 61 -8.36 7.16 -8.52
N LEU A 62 -7.66 6.06 -8.38
CA LEU A 62 -6.51 5.81 -9.24
C LEU A 62 -6.94 5.22 -10.57
N SER A 63 -6.21 5.54 -11.61
CA SER A 63 -6.44 4.95 -12.91
C SER A 63 -5.94 3.52 -12.92
N THR A 64 -6.40 2.77 -13.90
CA THR A 64 -5.91 1.41 -14.09
C THR A 64 -4.41 1.44 -14.36
N GLY A 65 -3.69 0.54 -13.77
CA GLY A 65 -2.27 0.44 -14.01
C GLY A 65 -1.52 -0.18 -12.85
N TYR A 66 -0.22 -0.12 -12.95
CA TYR A 66 0.65 -0.70 -11.93
C TYR A 66 1.25 0.41 -11.09
N TYR A 67 1.33 0.14 -9.80
CA TYR A 67 1.78 1.13 -8.85
C TYR A 67 2.69 0.50 -7.81
N LYS A 68 3.40 1.33 -7.07
CA LYS A 68 4.18 0.87 -5.94
C LYS A 68 3.88 1.75 -4.76
N LEU A 69 3.64 1.12 -3.63
CA LEU A 69 3.50 1.82 -2.37
C LEU A 69 4.83 1.77 -1.64
N PHE A 70 5.29 2.90 -1.18
CA PHE A 70 6.51 2.96 -0.37
C PHE A 70 6.13 3.46 1.01
N ILE A 71 6.62 2.79 2.03
CA ILE A 71 6.42 3.21 3.40
C ILE A 71 7.79 3.47 3.99
N ASN A 72 8.01 4.71 4.41
CA ASN A 72 9.27 5.12 4.97
C ASN A 72 9.09 5.29 6.46
N ARG A 73 9.57 4.33 7.21
CA ARG A 73 9.32 4.27 8.63
C ARG A 73 10.37 5.04 9.42
N ASP A 74 11.58 4.73 9.16
CA ASP A 74 12.69 5.36 9.84
C ASP A 74 13.71 5.73 8.80
N ASP A 75 14.82 6.18 9.23
CA ASP A 75 15.82 6.68 8.33
C ASP A 75 16.11 5.77 7.18
N ASN A 76 16.26 4.51 7.44
CA ASN A 76 16.70 3.59 6.43
C ASN A 76 15.74 2.49 6.11
N ASP A 77 14.55 2.56 6.67
CA ASP A 77 13.65 1.43 6.60
C ASP A 77 12.52 1.75 5.64
N VAL A 78 12.65 1.30 4.41
CA VAL A 78 11.64 1.53 3.40
C VAL A 78 11.04 0.22 2.98
N ILE A 79 9.73 0.14 3.05
CA ILE A 79 9.00 -1.04 2.62
C ILE A 79 8.35 -0.74 1.30
N THR A 80 8.51 -1.63 0.33
CA THR A 80 7.95 -1.45 -0.99
C THR A 80 6.90 -2.52 -1.25
N TYR A 81 5.75 -2.10 -1.73
CA TYR A 81 4.67 -3.02 -2.03
C TYR A 81 4.11 -2.70 -3.42
N PRO A 82 4.39 -3.54 -4.41
CA PRO A 82 3.83 -3.30 -5.74
C PRO A 82 2.41 -3.84 -5.82
N PHE A 83 1.58 -3.15 -6.54
CA PHE A 83 0.21 -3.60 -6.69
C PHE A 83 -0.36 -3.13 -8.04
N GLU A 84 -1.44 -3.73 -8.42
CA GLU A 84 -2.12 -3.39 -9.67
C GLU A 84 -3.51 -2.87 -9.35
N LYS A 85 -3.91 -1.79 -10.00
CA LYS A 85 -5.25 -1.28 -9.92
C LYS A 85 -5.97 -1.70 -11.18
N GLN A 86 -7.01 -2.47 -11.03
CA GLN A 86 -7.77 -2.96 -12.16
C GLN A 86 -9.03 -2.14 -12.33
N ALA A 87 -9.41 -1.95 -13.56
CA ALA A 87 -10.59 -1.20 -13.80
C ALA A 87 -11.79 -2.06 -13.59
N GLY A 88 -12.70 -1.47 -13.03
CA GLY A 88 -14.00 -1.82 -12.90
C GLY A 88 -14.58 -3.09 -13.24
N GLN A 89 -14.20 -4.03 -12.56
CA GLN A 89 -14.90 -5.22 -12.75
C GLN A 89 -16.34 -5.01 -12.39
N PHE A 90 -16.62 -4.09 -11.54
CA PHE A 90 -17.99 -3.84 -11.25
C PHE A 90 -18.67 -3.20 -12.44
N LEU A 91 -17.92 -2.55 -13.28
CA LEU A 91 -18.49 -1.99 -14.42
C LEU A 91 -18.86 -3.03 -15.40
N ALA A 92 -18.11 -4.06 -15.41
CA ALA A 92 -18.39 -5.10 -16.31
C ALA A 92 -19.71 -5.69 -16.01
N ILE A 93 -20.17 -5.46 -14.88
CA ILE A 93 -21.40 -5.90 -14.54
C ILE A 93 -22.41 -5.07 -15.09
N GLY A 94 -22.19 -3.98 -15.11
CA GLY A 94 -23.17 -3.05 -15.49
C GLY A 94 -23.89 -3.44 -16.65
N ARG A 95 -23.77 -3.74 -16.41
CA ARG A 95 -24.12 -3.87 -17.00
C ARG A 95 -24.34 -4.16 -17.24
#